data_6f489b6a45808375cfa4b5c42e9a3150
#
_entry.id   6f489b6a45808375cfa4b5c42e9a3150
#
_cell.length_a   1.000
_cell.length_b   1.000
_cell.length_c   1.000
_cell.angle_alpha   90.00
_cell.angle_beta   90.00
_cell.angle_gamma   90.00
#
_symmetry.space_group_name_H-M   'P 1'
#
loop_
_entity.id
_entity.type
_entity.pdbx_description
1 polymer ?
#
loop_
_entity_poly.entity_id
_entity_poly.type
_entity_poly.pdbx_seq_one_letter_code
_entity_poly.pdbx_strand_id
1 'polypeptide(L)'
;MDTVDADEIILVAHSMGGLTARLVLETPPWRNRPWFGNISRFIALATPHNGAPLALARVMGLDSALGISAQDFVMLSTNPAFPSGYQLLPAPDEDACWDARPDAELASLDFYTPAVAVDLGMQPALVARAKALHDALRAGSAPAHVRYFYFSGAGHKTVTRVNVGPGGAHKVETPDAGDGTVPMWSALPRAVQKQVVINEHANVFRGNPFKRAFFRMLGGDAGAPTEATAEAEFQMTVSLQKPVFLEGEPIEIVLSSELSFSTLEGRLIFEQRTEEDEAIADAAAQAITYSGPGVYSLALTMPVALAPGLYELRFEGDRQQTERVVFAVTRKI
;
A
#
# COMPACT_ATOMS: atom_id res chain seq x y z
N MET A 1 -0.62 10.50 24.16
CA MET A 1 -1.99 10.09 24.56
C MET A 1 -2.26 10.38 26.03
N ASP A 2 -1.31 10.25 26.94
CA ASP A 2 -1.54 10.55 28.38
C ASP A 2 -1.92 12.01 28.68
N THR A 3 -1.83 12.90 27.68
CA THR A 3 -2.20 14.34 27.77
C THR A 3 -3.48 14.70 27.02
N VAL A 4 -4.16 13.73 26.41
CA VAL A 4 -5.39 13.93 25.64
C VAL A 4 -6.56 13.46 26.50
N ASP A 5 -7.42 14.40 26.87
CA ASP A 5 -8.70 14.12 27.54
C ASP A 5 -9.76 13.94 26.43
N ALA A 6 -9.99 12.71 26.02
CA ALA A 6 -10.94 12.35 24.98
C ALA A 6 -11.84 11.20 25.44
N ASP A 7 -13.15 11.37 25.31
CA ASP A 7 -14.15 10.36 25.67
C ASP A 7 -14.11 9.15 24.70
N GLU A 8 -13.72 9.36 23.46
CA GLU A 8 -13.61 8.33 22.45
C GLU A 8 -12.33 8.51 21.62
N ILE A 9 -11.61 7.40 21.40
CA ILE A 9 -10.42 7.35 20.54
C ILE A 9 -10.67 6.35 19.42
N ILE A 10 -10.43 6.77 18.17
CA ILE A 10 -10.46 5.91 16.99
C ILE A 10 -9.04 5.85 16.43
N LEU A 11 -8.49 4.65 16.35
CA LEU A 11 -7.18 4.43 15.73
C LEU A 11 -7.38 4.17 14.24
N VAL A 12 -6.76 5.00 13.41
CA VAL A 12 -6.70 4.79 11.95
C VAL A 12 -5.24 4.60 11.58
N ALA A 13 -4.92 3.51 10.93
CA ALA A 13 -3.54 3.20 10.58
C ALA A 13 -3.45 2.63 9.17
N HIS A 14 -2.46 3.11 8.41
CA HIS A 14 -2.18 2.67 7.05
C HIS A 14 -0.93 1.78 7.04
N SER A 15 -0.94 0.73 6.19
CA SER A 15 0.21 -0.11 5.92
C SER A 15 0.83 -0.69 7.21
N MET A 16 2.16 -0.61 7.34
CA MET A 16 2.91 -1.07 8.53
C MET A 16 2.42 -0.42 9.83
N GLY A 17 1.85 0.78 9.79
CA GLY A 17 1.26 1.44 10.97
C GLY A 17 0.18 0.61 11.64
N GLY A 18 -0.55 -0.22 10.88
CA GLY A 18 -1.54 -1.13 11.41
C GLY A 18 -0.95 -2.25 12.27
N LEU A 19 0.26 -2.74 11.97
CA LEU A 19 0.97 -3.70 12.82
C LEU A 19 1.37 -3.06 14.16
N THR A 20 1.85 -1.81 14.13
CA THR A 20 2.14 -1.04 15.34
C THR A 20 0.88 -0.83 16.19
N ALA A 21 -0.25 -0.47 15.56
CA ALA A 21 -1.54 -0.33 16.25
C ALA A 21 -1.99 -1.65 16.89
N ARG A 22 -1.83 -2.78 16.20
CA ARG A 22 -2.14 -4.12 16.75
C ARG A 22 -1.26 -4.46 17.94
N LEU A 23 0.03 -4.17 17.90
CA LEU A 23 0.90 -4.38 19.06
C LEU A 23 0.43 -3.58 20.27
N VAL A 24 0.01 -2.32 20.07
CA VAL A 24 -0.55 -1.49 21.15
C VAL A 24 -1.84 -2.10 21.69
N LEU A 25 -2.74 -2.55 20.82
CA LEU A 25 -4.05 -3.06 21.21
C LEU A 25 -4.00 -4.48 21.77
N GLU A 26 -3.21 -5.35 21.16
CA GLU A 26 -3.30 -6.80 21.38
C GLU A 26 -2.27 -7.32 22.40
N THR A 27 -1.24 -6.51 22.75
CA THR A 27 -0.22 -6.92 23.71
C THR A 27 -0.36 -6.24 25.08
N PRO A 28 0.10 -6.86 26.17
CA PRO A 28 -0.18 -6.42 27.54
C PRO A 28 0.29 -5.01 27.95
N PRO A 29 1.42 -4.47 27.48
CA PRO A 29 2.06 -3.29 28.10
C PRO A 29 1.17 -2.02 28.15
N TRP A 30 0.20 -1.92 27.22
CA TRP A 30 -0.60 -0.71 27.05
C TRP A 30 -1.99 -0.78 27.70
N ARG A 31 -2.46 -1.98 28.06
CA ARG A 31 -3.83 -2.22 28.54
C ARG A 31 -4.21 -1.47 29.82
N ASN A 32 -3.21 -1.16 30.64
CA ASN A 32 -3.39 -0.46 31.90
C ASN A 32 -3.28 1.07 31.80
N ARG A 33 -3.14 1.60 30.56
CA ARG A 33 -3.08 3.06 30.36
C ARG A 33 -4.47 3.68 30.46
N PRO A 34 -4.62 4.87 31.08
CA PRO A 34 -5.94 5.52 31.26
C PRO A 34 -6.73 5.68 29.96
N TRP A 35 -6.05 6.01 28.89
CA TRP A 35 -6.65 6.21 27.55
C TRP A 35 -7.06 4.91 26.84
N PHE A 36 -6.59 3.74 27.29
CA PHE A 36 -6.81 2.47 26.57
C PHE A 36 -8.30 2.09 26.54
N GLY A 37 -9.03 2.32 27.62
CA GLY A 37 -10.47 2.06 27.71
C GLY A 37 -11.33 2.94 26.78
N ASN A 38 -10.79 4.08 26.36
CA ASN A 38 -11.47 5.03 25.48
C ASN A 38 -11.31 4.69 23.99
N ILE A 39 -10.46 3.70 23.63
CA ILE A 39 -10.33 3.25 22.26
C ILE A 39 -11.55 2.42 21.87
N SER A 40 -12.35 2.91 20.94
CA SER A 40 -13.59 2.25 20.50
C SER A 40 -13.44 1.48 19.20
N ARG A 41 -12.54 1.96 18.30
CA ARG A 41 -12.40 1.42 16.95
C ARG A 41 -10.94 1.41 16.52
N PHE A 42 -10.60 0.37 15.75
CA PHE A 42 -9.36 0.29 14.99
C PHE A 42 -9.69 0.08 13.51
N ILE A 43 -9.25 1.01 12.67
CA ILE A 43 -9.45 0.98 11.22
C ILE A 43 -8.08 0.80 10.57
N ALA A 44 -7.84 -0.38 10.01
CA ALA A 44 -6.61 -0.73 9.34
C ALA A 44 -6.80 -0.60 7.81
N LEU A 45 -5.94 0.19 7.19
CA LEU A 45 -5.96 0.49 5.76
C LEU A 45 -4.76 -0.20 5.10
N ALA A 46 -5.00 -1.22 4.28
CA ALA A 46 -3.97 -1.98 3.56
C ALA A 46 -2.81 -2.46 4.45
N THR A 47 -3.12 -2.85 5.69
CA THR A 47 -2.12 -3.33 6.64
C THR A 47 -1.70 -4.76 6.30
N PRO A 48 -0.39 -5.05 6.17
CA PRO A 48 0.11 -6.39 5.94
C PRO A 48 0.08 -7.22 7.24
N HIS A 49 -1.11 -7.64 7.67
CA HIS A 49 -1.31 -8.33 8.95
C HIS A 49 -0.54 -9.64 9.06
N ASN A 50 -0.35 -10.33 7.92
CA ASN A 50 0.46 -11.54 7.80
C ASN A 50 1.76 -11.29 7.03
N GLY A 51 2.27 -10.05 7.04
CA GLY A 51 3.44 -9.65 6.28
C GLY A 51 3.17 -9.47 4.78
N ALA A 52 4.22 -9.19 4.01
CA ALA A 52 4.14 -8.99 2.56
C ALA A 52 5.28 -9.73 1.84
N PRO A 53 4.98 -10.59 0.85
CA PRO A 53 6.00 -11.27 0.05
C PRO A 53 6.91 -10.29 -0.71
N LEU A 54 6.47 -9.07 -0.97
CA LEU A 54 7.30 -8.00 -1.51
C LEU A 54 8.48 -7.68 -0.58
N ALA A 55 8.30 -7.74 0.74
CA ALA A 55 9.41 -7.55 1.69
C ALA A 55 10.45 -8.66 1.57
N LEU A 56 10.02 -9.91 1.35
CA LEU A 56 10.93 -11.03 1.07
C LEU A 56 11.72 -10.78 -0.22
N ALA A 57 11.04 -10.38 -1.31
CA ALA A 57 11.70 -10.06 -2.58
C ALA A 57 12.75 -8.95 -2.40
N ARG A 58 12.46 -7.90 -1.63
CA ARG A 58 13.39 -6.79 -1.36
C ARG A 58 14.58 -7.20 -0.50
N VAL A 59 14.35 -7.96 0.55
CA VAL A 59 15.43 -8.49 1.42
C VAL A 59 16.37 -9.41 0.64
N MET A 60 15.84 -10.15 -0.34
CA MET A 60 16.63 -11.01 -1.23
C MET A 60 17.25 -10.25 -2.42
N GLY A 61 17.02 -8.95 -2.57
CA GLY A 61 17.57 -8.16 -3.68
C GLY A 61 16.90 -8.43 -5.03
N LEU A 62 15.62 -8.79 -5.05
CA LEU A 62 14.87 -9.13 -6.26
C LEU A 62 13.93 -8.01 -6.73
N ASP A 63 13.84 -6.92 -5.99
CA ASP A 63 12.98 -5.78 -6.31
C ASP A 63 13.71 -4.46 -6.08
N SER A 64 13.39 -3.47 -6.88
CA SER A 64 13.85 -2.09 -6.74
C SER A 64 12.65 -1.17 -6.76
N ALA A 65 12.61 -0.17 -5.88
CA ALA A 65 11.50 0.78 -5.81
C ALA A 65 11.92 2.11 -5.19
N LEU A 66 11.17 3.14 -5.44
CA LEU A 66 11.35 4.47 -4.82
C LEU A 66 12.74 5.07 -5.05
N GLY A 67 13.38 4.77 -6.18
CA GLY A 67 14.74 5.22 -6.46
C GLY A 67 15.83 4.45 -5.71
N ILE A 68 15.48 3.43 -4.93
CA ILE A 68 16.41 2.55 -4.21
C ILE A 68 16.65 1.31 -5.07
N SER A 69 17.91 0.98 -5.36
CA SER A 69 18.27 -0.22 -6.09
C SER A 69 18.02 -1.48 -5.24
N ALA A 70 17.90 -2.64 -5.92
CA ALA A 70 17.78 -3.92 -5.22
C ALA A 70 18.95 -4.18 -4.25
N GLN A 71 20.16 -3.79 -4.64
CA GLN A 71 21.35 -3.92 -3.81
C GLN A 71 21.31 -3.00 -2.59
N ASP A 72 20.83 -1.77 -2.74
CA ASP A 72 20.66 -0.83 -1.63
C ASP A 72 19.58 -1.32 -0.65
N PHE A 73 18.50 -1.94 -1.14
CA PHE A 73 17.52 -2.59 -0.28
C PHE A 73 18.14 -3.69 0.58
N VAL A 74 18.99 -4.55 -0.01
CA VAL A 74 19.72 -5.57 0.74
C VAL A 74 20.61 -4.90 1.79
N MET A 75 21.37 -3.88 1.42
CA MET A 75 22.26 -3.18 2.34
C MET A 75 21.51 -2.50 3.50
N LEU A 76 20.38 -1.83 3.21
CA LEU A 76 19.53 -1.22 4.23
C LEU A 76 18.90 -2.27 5.15
N SER A 77 18.38 -3.36 4.58
CA SER A 77 17.71 -4.41 5.34
C SER A 77 18.66 -5.19 6.25
N THR A 78 19.95 -5.27 5.93
CA THR A 78 20.96 -5.91 6.77
C THR A 78 21.39 -5.07 7.97
N ASN A 79 21.02 -3.79 8.03
CA ASN A 79 21.33 -2.93 9.15
C ASN A 79 20.34 -3.17 10.32
N PRO A 80 20.80 -3.64 11.48
CA PRO A 80 19.90 -3.94 12.61
C PRO A 80 19.21 -2.71 13.23
N ALA A 81 19.65 -1.49 12.87
CA ALA A 81 18.98 -0.25 13.24
C ALA A 81 17.69 0.00 12.41
N PHE A 82 17.54 -0.66 11.26
CA PHE A 82 16.38 -0.55 10.38
C PHE A 82 15.68 -1.92 10.19
N PRO A 83 15.09 -2.52 11.23
CA PRO A 83 14.55 -3.88 11.18
C PRO A 83 13.25 -4.01 10.37
N SER A 84 12.66 -2.91 9.92
CA SER A 84 11.33 -2.87 9.31
C SER A 84 11.22 -3.73 8.05
N GLY A 85 12.26 -3.82 7.24
CA GLY A 85 12.30 -4.70 6.06
C GLY A 85 12.05 -6.17 6.43
N TYR A 86 12.69 -6.65 7.46
CA TYR A 86 12.48 -8.01 7.99
C TYR A 86 11.17 -8.16 8.76
N GLN A 87 10.74 -7.13 9.49
CA GLN A 87 9.48 -7.16 10.24
C GLN A 87 8.24 -7.22 9.35
N LEU A 88 8.39 -6.90 8.06
CA LEU A 88 7.34 -7.05 7.05
C LEU A 88 7.39 -8.38 6.29
N LEU A 89 8.33 -9.28 6.61
CA LEU A 89 8.36 -10.62 6.01
C LEU A 89 7.02 -11.36 6.23
N PRO A 90 6.62 -12.24 5.29
CA PRO A 90 5.44 -13.08 5.48
C PRO A 90 5.50 -13.86 6.80
N ALA A 91 4.35 -14.02 7.45
CA ALA A 91 4.25 -14.78 8.70
C ALA A 91 4.71 -16.25 8.53
N PRO A 92 5.17 -16.93 9.58
CA PRO A 92 5.77 -18.27 9.48
C PRO A 92 4.89 -19.36 8.86
N ASP A 93 3.57 -19.17 8.86
CA ASP A 93 2.58 -20.10 8.30
C ASP A 93 2.06 -19.69 6.91
N GLU A 94 2.65 -18.64 6.31
CA GLU A 94 2.31 -18.22 4.95
C GLU A 94 3.30 -18.81 3.95
N ASP A 95 2.78 -19.55 2.98
CA ASP A 95 3.58 -20.22 1.94
C ASP A 95 4.05 -19.21 0.87
N ALA A 96 4.87 -18.24 1.25
CA ALA A 96 5.35 -17.17 0.39
C ALA A 96 6.74 -17.40 -0.22
N CYS A 97 7.45 -18.46 0.18
CA CYS A 97 8.74 -18.86 -0.34
C CYS A 97 8.71 -20.33 -0.80
N TRP A 98 9.12 -20.58 -2.04
CA TRP A 98 9.03 -21.92 -2.63
C TRP A 98 10.35 -22.34 -3.24
N ASP A 99 10.73 -23.59 -3.03
CA ASP A 99 11.89 -24.20 -3.66
C ASP A 99 11.53 -24.67 -5.08
N ALA A 100 12.01 -23.98 -6.08
CA ALA A 100 11.84 -24.30 -7.50
C ALA A 100 13.14 -24.90 -8.12
N ARG A 101 14.09 -25.35 -7.29
CA ARG A 101 15.26 -26.09 -7.75
C ARG A 101 14.84 -27.48 -8.29
N PRO A 102 15.58 -28.05 -9.25
CA PRO A 102 15.14 -29.25 -9.98
C PRO A 102 14.73 -30.44 -9.14
N ASP A 103 15.35 -30.61 -7.99
CA ASP A 103 15.12 -31.78 -7.11
C ASP A 103 14.13 -31.51 -5.96
N ALA A 104 13.53 -30.34 -5.92
CA ALA A 104 12.71 -29.90 -4.78
C ALA A 104 11.21 -30.09 -4.95
N GLU A 105 10.73 -30.55 -6.13
CA GLU A 105 9.30 -30.78 -6.43
C GLU A 105 8.40 -29.58 -6.10
N LEU A 106 8.91 -28.34 -6.18
CA LEU A 106 8.22 -27.11 -5.81
C LEU A 106 7.67 -27.14 -4.37
N ALA A 107 8.52 -27.44 -3.41
CA ALA A 107 8.16 -27.48 -1.98
C ALA A 107 8.20 -26.07 -1.34
N SER A 108 7.35 -25.86 -0.33
CA SER A 108 7.42 -24.65 0.50
C SER A 108 8.74 -24.59 1.29
N LEU A 109 9.37 -23.42 1.32
CA LEU A 109 10.60 -23.14 2.07
C LEU A 109 10.29 -22.31 3.31
N ASP A 110 10.57 -22.87 4.48
CA ASP A 110 10.54 -22.13 5.74
C ASP A 110 11.84 -21.33 5.92
N PHE A 111 11.84 -20.09 5.45
CA PHE A 111 12.97 -19.16 5.63
C PHE A 111 13.16 -18.69 7.07
N TYR A 112 12.28 -19.05 8.01
CA TYR A 112 12.50 -18.83 9.44
C TYR A 112 13.44 -19.89 10.05
N THR A 113 13.68 -20.97 9.35
CA THR A 113 14.76 -21.92 9.71
C THR A 113 16.12 -21.30 9.41
N PRO A 114 17.06 -21.20 10.40
CA PRO A 114 18.32 -20.47 10.24
C PRO A 114 19.18 -20.93 9.05
N ALA A 115 19.20 -22.23 8.76
CA ALA A 115 19.96 -22.76 7.61
C ALA A 115 19.39 -22.27 6.27
N VAL A 116 18.05 -22.23 6.14
CA VAL A 116 17.37 -21.72 4.95
C VAL A 116 17.59 -20.21 4.83
N ALA A 117 17.50 -19.46 5.92
CA ALA A 117 17.77 -18.02 5.91
C ALA A 117 19.19 -17.72 5.40
N VAL A 118 20.18 -18.47 5.84
CA VAL A 118 21.58 -18.32 5.36
C VAL A 118 21.70 -18.68 3.87
N ASP A 119 21.07 -19.77 3.43
CA ASP A 119 21.06 -20.19 2.01
C ASP A 119 20.44 -19.11 1.10
N LEU A 120 19.44 -18.37 1.61
CA LEU A 120 18.78 -17.26 0.91
C LEU A 120 19.51 -15.90 1.07
N GLY A 121 20.70 -15.87 1.68
CA GLY A 121 21.46 -14.64 1.93
C GLY A 121 20.85 -13.71 2.98
N MET A 122 19.88 -14.20 3.75
CA MET A 122 19.21 -13.43 4.80
C MET A 122 20.01 -13.48 6.11
N GLN A 123 19.78 -12.51 7.00
CA GLN A 123 20.40 -12.49 8.32
C GLN A 123 19.53 -13.22 9.36
N PRO A 124 19.97 -14.37 9.92
CA PRO A 124 19.15 -15.16 10.85
C PRO A 124 18.69 -14.39 12.09
N ALA A 125 19.51 -13.46 12.61
CA ALA A 125 19.14 -12.64 13.76
C ALA A 125 17.96 -11.69 13.45
N LEU A 126 17.89 -11.12 12.24
CA LEU A 126 16.78 -10.26 11.82
C LEU A 126 15.54 -11.08 11.46
N VAL A 127 15.73 -12.26 10.86
CA VAL A 127 14.64 -13.23 10.63
C VAL A 127 14.02 -13.66 11.97
N ALA A 128 14.82 -13.95 12.99
CA ALA A 128 14.33 -14.28 14.32
C ALA A 128 13.53 -13.13 14.97
N ARG A 129 13.95 -11.87 14.75
CA ARG A 129 13.19 -10.68 15.21
C ARG A 129 11.85 -10.55 14.49
N ALA A 130 11.83 -10.84 13.19
CA ALA A 130 10.58 -10.85 12.41
C ALA A 130 9.62 -11.93 12.91
N LYS A 131 10.13 -13.14 13.16
CA LYS A 131 9.35 -14.24 13.76
C LYS A 131 8.77 -13.84 15.11
N ALA A 132 9.57 -13.25 15.98
CA ALA A 132 9.12 -12.80 17.30
C ALA A 132 7.98 -11.77 17.22
N LEU A 133 7.98 -10.88 16.22
CA LEU A 133 6.88 -9.95 15.95
C LEU A 133 5.60 -10.70 15.59
N HIS A 134 5.67 -11.63 14.63
CA HIS A 134 4.51 -12.42 14.22
C HIS A 134 3.99 -13.30 15.35
N ASP A 135 4.86 -13.91 16.13
CA ASP A 135 4.51 -14.70 17.31
C ASP A 135 3.79 -13.84 18.37
N ALA A 136 4.25 -12.61 18.61
CA ALA A 136 3.61 -11.66 19.52
C ALA A 136 2.21 -11.26 19.04
N LEU A 137 2.06 -10.98 17.75
CA LEU A 137 0.76 -10.63 17.13
C LEU A 137 -0.22 -11.82 17.11
N ARG A 138 0.30 -13.05 17.00
CA ARG A 138 -0.50 -14.28 17.04
C ARG A 138 -0.94 -14.63 18.48
N ALA A 139 -0.06 -14.44 19.45
CA ALA A 139 -0.37 -14.63 20.87
C ALA A 139 -1.26 -13.51 21.44
N GLY A 140 -1.31 -12.37 20.76
CA GLY A 140 -2.12 -11.23 21.13
C GLY A 140 -3.62 -11.51 21.04
N SER A 141 -4.42 -10.72 21.74
CA SER A 141 -5.87 -10.81 21.68
C SER A 141 -6.48 -9.43 21.52
N ALA A 142 -7.40 -9.30 20.56
CA ALA A 142 -8.16 -8.07 20.39
C ALA A 142 -8.97 -7.74 21.67
N PRO A 143 -8.91 -6.49 22.19
CA PRO A 143 -9.74 -6.08 23.30
C PRO A 143 -11.22 -6.16 22.93
N ALA A 144 -12.05 -6.71 23.78
CA ALA A 144 -13.49 -6.94 23.50
C ALA A 144 -14.28 -5.65 23.25
N HIS A 145 -13.82 -4.51 23.79
CA HIS A 145 -14.47 -3.21 23.62
C HIS A 145 -14.05 -2.47 22.33
N VAL A 146 -13.01 -2.94 21.61
CA VAL A 146 -12.52 -2.31 20.39
C VAL A 146 -13.06 -3.04 19.16
N ARG A 147 -13.73 -2.32 18.27
CA ARG A 147 -14.20 -2.87 16.99
C ARG A 147 -13.13 -2.69 15.90
N TYR A 148 -12.83 -3.76 15.19
CA TYR A 148 -11.83 -3.80 14.15
C TYR A 148 -12.48 -3.74 12.77
N PHE A 149 -11.92 -2.89 11.89
CA PHE A 149 -12.35 -2.74 10.51
C PHE A 149 -11.12 -2.77 9.59
N TYR A 150 -11.16 -3.62 8.56
CA TYR A 150 -10.06 -3.79 7.63
C TYR A 150 -10.43 -3.37 6.23
N PHE A 151 -9.57 -2.54 5.63
CA PHE A 151 -9.63 -2.18 4.22
C PHE A 151 -8.44 -2.77 3.48
N SER A 152 -8.69 -3.33 2.29
CA SER A 152 -7.68 -3.81 1.35
C SER A 152 -7.91 -3.22 -0.01
N GLY A 153 -6.84 -2.85 -0.71
CA GLY A 153 -6.88 -2.64 -2.13
C GLY A 153 -6.88 -3.97 -2.90
N ALA A 154 -7.34 -3.93 -4.14
CA ALA A 154 -7.42 -5.09 -5.02
C ALA A 154 -7.24 -4.69 -6.48
N GLY A 155 -7.05 -5.69 -7.36
CA GLY A 155 -6.99 -5.50 -8.81
C GLY A 155 -5.63 -5.03 -9.33
N HIS A 156 -4.59 -5.03 -8.50
CA HIS A 156 -3.24 -4.64 -8.89
C HIS A 156 -2.26 -5.82 -8.81
N LYS A 157 -1.28 -5.83 -9.72
CA LYS A 157 -0.19 -6.79 -9.70
C LYS A 157 0.56 -6.69 -8.38
N THR A 158 0.53 -7.76 -7.61
CA THR A 158 1.06 -7.79 -6.24
C THR A 158 1.93 -9.02 -6.06
N VAL A 159 3.10 -8.85 -5.47
CA VAL A 159 3.98 -9.99 -5.15
C VAL A 159 3.28 -10.90 -4.16
N THR A 160 3.10 -12.17 -4.54
CA THR A 160 2.46 -13.18 -3.70
C THR A 160 3.42 -14.25 -3.21
N ARG A 161 4.52 -14.49 -3.92
CA ARG A 161 5.55 -15.44 -3.52
C ARG A 161 6.87 -15.21 -4.26
N VAL A 162 7.94 -15.79 -3.70
CA VAL A 162 9.25 -15.89 -4.32
C VAL A 162 9.56 -17.37 -4.56
N ASN A 163 9.89 -17.73 -5.79
CA ASN A 163 10.36 -19.06 -6.15
C ASN A 163 11.89 -19.06 -6.22
N VAL A 164 12.52 -19.87 -5.39
CA VAL A 164 13.97 -19.98 -5.27
C VAL A 164 14.47 -20.95 -6.34
N GLY A 165 15.11 -20.42 -7.37
CA GLY A 165 15.70 -21.20 -8.45
C GLY A 165 17.16 -21.59 -8.22
N PRO A 166 17.74 -22.43 -9.10
CA PRO A 166 19.13 -22.84 -9.01
C PRO A 166 20.08 -21.67 -9.28
N GLY A 167 21.22 -21.64 -8.59
CA GLY A 167 22.28 -20.66 -8.82
C GLY A 167 21.86 -19.20 -8.62
N GLY A 168 20.85 -18.93 -7.78
CA GLY A 168 20.34 -17.60 -7.55
C GLY A 168 19.33 -17.10 -8.60
N ALA A 169 18.90 -17.94 -9.53
CA ALA A 169 17.84 -17.62 -10.50
C ALA A 169 16.45 -17.65 -9.85
N HIS A 170 16.19 -16.65 -9.01
CA HIS A 170 14.92 -16.53 -8.32
C HIS A 170 13.86 -15.87 -9.20
N LYS A 171 12.59 -16.24 -9.00
CA LYS A 171 11.46 -15.67 -9.72
C LYS A 171 10.41 -15.14 -8.74
N VAL A 172 9.97 -13.92 -8.97
CA VAL A 172 8.90 -13.27 -8.20
C VAL A 172 7.57 -13.46 -8.94
N GLU A 173 6.56 -13.97 -8.25
CA GLU A 173 5.21 -14.13 -8.81
C GLU A 173 4.33 -12.93 -8.44
N THR A 174 3.73 -12.30 -9.46
CA THR A 174 3.00 -11.04 -9.34
C THR A 174 1.62 -11.08 -10.01
N PRO A 175 0.67 -11.91 -9.53
CA PRO A 175 -0.71 -11.88 -10.02
C PRO A 175 -1.48 -10.64 -9.55
N ASP A 176 -2.67 -10.41 -10.11
CA ASP A 176 -3.59 -9.36 -9.69
C ASP A 176 -4.29 -9.72 -8.36
N ALA A 177 -3.52 -9.79 -7.28
CA ALA A 177 -3.95 -10.39 -6.00
C ALA A 177 -3.95 -9.41 -4.81
N GLY A 178 -3.82 -8.12 -5.04
CA GLY A 178 -3.77 -7.11 -3.97
C GLY A 178 -3.75 -5.68 -4.49
N ASP A 179 -3.08 -4.82 -3.75
CA ASP A 179 -3.01 -3.37 -3.97
C ASP A 179 -1.68 -2.91 -4.59
N GLY A 180 -0.88 -3.82 -5.13
CA GLY A 180 0.47 -3.56 -5.64
C GLY A 180 1.59 -3.74 -4.62
N THR A 181 1.28 -3.80 -3.34
CA THR A 181 2.26 -3.97 -2.24
C THR A 181 1.88 -5.11 -1.30
N VAL A 182 0.63 -5.14 -0.86
CA VAL A 182 0.11 -6.11 0.11
C VAL A 182 -0.94 -6.98 -0.56
N PRO A 183 -0.78 -8.31 -0.58
CA PRO A 183 -1.80 -9.20 -1.10
C PRO A 183 -3.03 -9.22 -0.19
N MET A 184 -4.21 -9.42 -0.79
CA MET A 184 -5.50 -9.37 -0.09
C MET A 184 -5.56 -10.33 1.10
N TRP A 185 -4.97 -11.52 0.99
CA TRP A 185 -4.96 -12.49 2.08
C TRP A 185 -4.22 -12.00 3.32
N SER A 186 -3.21 -11.15 3.14
CA SER A 186 -2.48 -10.52 4.25
C SER A 186 -3.21 -9.30 4.82
N ALA A 187 -3.81 -8.48 3.95
CA ALA A 187 -4.54 -7.28 4.38
C ALA A 187 -5.90 -7.61 5.04
N LEU A 188 -6.47 -8.78 4.73
CA LEU A 188 -7.76 -9.23 5.24
C LEU A 188 -7.65 -10.58 5.97
N PRO A 189 -6.88 -10.67 7.06
CA PRO A 189 -6.77 -11.90 7.84
C PRO A 189 -8.13 -12.29 8.43
N ARG A 190 -8.15 -13.35 9.18
CA ARG A 190 -9.38 -13.91 9.78
C ARG A 190 -10.21 -12.84 10.45
N ALA A 191 -11.45 -12.76 10.04
CA ALA A 191 -12.58 -12.13 10.69
C ALA A 191 -12.55 -10.62 10.88
N VAL A 192 -13.58 -10.11 10.91
CA VAL A 192 -14.39 -9.03 11.40
C VAL A 192 -14.98 -8.24 10.27
N GLN A 193 -15.08 -6.97 10.29
CA GLN A 193 -15.65 -6.23 9.17
C GLN A 193 -14.55 -5.93 8.15
N LYS A 194 -14.77 -6.37 6.91
CA LYS A 194 -13.82 -6.24 5.82
C LYS A 194 -14.42 -5.41 4.71
N GLN A 195 -13.61 -4.54 4.12
CA GLN A 195 -13.96 -3.74 2.96
C GLN A 195 -12.85 -3.86 1.92
N VAL A 196 -13.23 -4.18 0.70
CA VAL A 196 -12.31 -4.18 -0.45
C VAL A 196 -12.60 -2.96 -1.31
N VAL A 197 -11.54 -2.29 -1.74
CA VAL A 197 -11.59 -1.15 -2.67
C VAL A 197 -10.64 -1.40 -3.83
N ILE A 198 -11.00 -0.95 -5.03
CA ILE A 198 -10.14 -1.10 -6.22
C ILE A 198 -9.19 0.08 -6.24
N ASN A 199 -8.18 0.05 -5.38
CA ASN A 199 -7.16 1.09 -5.27
C ASN A 199 -5.80 0.47 -4.98
N GLU A 200 -4.76 1.19 -5.37
CA GLU A 200 -3.38 0.90 -5.02
C GLU A 200 -3.10 1.15 -3.53
N HIS A 201 -1.99 0.59 -3.05
CA HIS A 201 -1.56 0.65 -1.66
C HIS A 201 -1.53 2.07 -1.09
N ALA A 202 -0.89 3.00 -1.78
CA ALA A 202 -0.77 4.39 -1.36
C ALA A 202 -2.10 5.16 -1.41
N ASN A 203 -3.07 4.67 -2.17
CA ASN A 203 -4.35 5.33 -2.44
C ASN A 203 -5.56 4.55 -1.92
N VAL A 204 -5.37 3.53 -1.08
CA VAL A 204 -6.45 2.67 -0.57
C VAL A 204 -7.58 3.44 0.12
N PHE A 205 -7.26 4.63 0.66
CA PHE A 205 -8.20 5.51 1.36
C PHE A 205 -8.89 6.56 0.45
N ARG A 206 -8.71 6.45 -0.87
CA ARG A 206 -9.33 7.37 -1.85
C ARG A 206 -10.63 6.82 -2.42
N GLY A 207 -11.37 7.73 -3.05
CA GLY A 207 -12.63 7.40 -3.73
C GLY A 207 -13.85 7.37 -2.83
N ASN A 208 -15.04 7.55 -3.46
CA ASN A 208 -16.30 7.64 -2.75
C ASN A 208 -16.70 6.34 -2.03
N PRO A 209 -16.47 5.12 -2.57
CA PRO A 209 -16.79 3.90 -1.84
C PRO A 209 -16.06 3.81 -0.50
N PHE A 210 -14.76 4.14 -0.49
CA PHE A 210 -14.00 4.22 0.75
C PHE A 210 -14.55 5.30 1.67
N LYS A 211 -14.71 6.54 1.19
CA LYS A 211 -15.19 7.68 1.99
C LYS A 211 -16.52 7.36 2.67
N ARG A 212 -17.50 6.82 1.94
CA ARG A 212 -18.82 6.44 2.51
C ARG A 212 -18.71 5.40 3.61
N ALA A 213 -17.94 4.33 3.40
CA ALA A 213 -17.71 3.31 4.41
C ALA A 213 -17.00 3.89 5.64
N PHE A 214 -15.95 4.70 5.40
CA PHE A 214 -15.14 5.31 6.44
C PHE A 214 -15.93 6.28 7.30
N PHE A 215 -16.72 7.20 6.70
CA PHE A 215 -17.58 8.11 7.46
C PHE A 215 -18.60 7.39 8.34
N ARG A 216 -19.22 6.33 7.82
CA ARG A 216 -20.12 5.49 8.63
C ARG A 216 -19.41 4.84 9.82
N MET A 217 -18.18 4.41 9.62
CA MET A 217 -17.35 3.84 10.69
C MET A 217 -16.95 4.88 11.74
N LEU A 218 -16.85 6.15 11.36
CA LEU A 218 -16.62 7.27 12.28
C LEU A 218 -17.90 7.72 12.99
N GLY A 219 -19.07 7.15 12.64
CA GLY A 219 -20.36 7.55 13.21
C GLY A 219 -20.98 8.75 12.50
N GLY A 220 -20.38 9.21 11.41
CA GLY A 220 -20.94 10.25 10.55
C GLY A 220 -21.88 9.66 9.49
N ASP A 221 -22.82 10.47 9.02
CA ASP A 221 -23.56 10.17 7.79
C ASP A 221 -22.82 10.76 6.60
N ALA A 222 -22.46 9.91 5.65
CA ALA A 222 -21.85 10.35 4.38
C ALA A 222 -22.85 11.12 3.47
N GLY A 223 -24.08 11.33 3.96
CA GLY A 223 -25.20 11.83 3.19
C GLY A 223 -25.85 10.73 2.34
N ALA A 224 -27.10 10.94 1.94
CA ALA A 224 -27.69 10.12 0.88
C ALA A 224 -26.79 10.19 -0.36
N PRO A 225 -26.62 9.09 -1.13
CA PRO A 225 -26.09 9.21 -2.47
C PRO A 225 -26.97 10.28 -3.14
N THR A 226 -26.37 11.37 -3.55
CA THR A 226 -27.05 12.31 -4.42
C THR A 226 -27.55 11.46 -5.57
N GLU A 227 -28.88 11.26 -5.65
CA GLU A 227 -29.47 10.73 -6.87
C GLU A 227 -28.89 11.63 -7.95
N ALA A 228 -28.21 11.02 -8.93
CA ALA A 228 -27.68 11.75 -10.05
C ALA A 228 -28.87 12.36 -10.80
N THR A 229 -29.29 13.57 -10.38
CA THR A 229 -29.95 14.45 -11.30
C THR A 229 -29.02 14.61 -12.49
N ALA A 230 -29.50 14.75 -13.69
CA ALA A 230 -28.78 14.70 -14.95
C ALA A 230 -27.56 15.65 -15.10
N GLU A 231 -27.09 16.24 -14.02
CA GLU A 231 -25.94 17.11 -13.85
C GLU A 231 -24.96 16.60 -12.74
N ALA A 232 -24.95 15.28 -12.49
CA ALA A 232 -23.92 14.72 -11.59
C ALA A 232 -22.54 15.11 -12.14
N GLU A 233 -21.82 15.94 -11.40
CA GLU A 233 -20.44 16.27 -11.71
C GLU A 233 -19.66 14.96 -11.78
N PHE A 234 -19.15 14.67 -12.95
CA PHE A 234 -18.40 13.48 -13.26
C PHE A 234 -17.04 13.59 -12.54
N GLN A 235 -16.86 12.84 -11.47
CA GLN A 235 -15.66 12.92 -10.66
C GLN A 235 -14.62 11.93 -11.18
N MET A 236 -13.46 12.47 -11.59
CA MET A 236 -12.30 11.67 -11.98
C MET A 236 -11.31 11.58 -10.83
N THR A 237 -10.78 10.40 -10.60
CA THR A 237 -9.66 10.15 -9.69
C THR A 237 -8.40 9.95 -10.52
N VAL A 238 -7.32 10.61 -10.12
CA VAL A 238 -5.98 10.41 -10.67
C VAL A 238 -5.17 9.57 -9.69
N SER A 239 -4.56 8.51 -10.17
CA SER A 239 -3.63 7.70 -9.38
C SER A 239 -2.34 7.43 -10.15
N LEU A 240 -1.25 7.21 -9.42
CA LEU A 240 0.06 6.89 -9.94
C LEU A 240 0.45 5.48 -9.49
N GLN A 241 1.16 4.75 -10.33
CA GLN A 241 1.63 3.41 -10.02
C GLN A 241 2.62 3.38 -8.85
N LYS A 242 3.37 4.48 -8.67
CA LYS A 242 4.33 4.65 -7.58
C LYS A 242 4.47 6.14 -7.21
N PRO A 243 4.86 6.45 -5.98
CA PRO A 243 5.01 7.84 -5.53
C PRO A 243 6.35 8.49 -5.91
N VAL A 244 7.33 7.73 -6.45
CA VAL A 244 8.64 8.24 -6.82
C VAL A 244 9.05 7.69 -8.18
N PHE A 245 9.50 8.57 -9.08
CA PHE A 245 10.00 8.26 -10.42
C PHE A 245 11.45 8.71 -10.57
N LEU A 246 12.19 8.09 -11.47
CA LEU A 246 13.52 8.56 -11.86
C LEU A 246 13.40 9.63 -12.95
N GLU A 247 14.35 10.54 -13.00
CA GLU A 247 14.45 11.52 -14.08
C GLU A 247 14.48 10.84 -15.46
N GLY A 248 13.56 11.25 -16.34
CA GLY A 248 13.37 10.67 -17.66
C GLY A 248 12.59 9.35 -17.70
N GLU A 249 12.13 8.84 -16.57
CA GLU A 249 11.26 7.67 -16.53
C GLU A 249 9.84 8.06 -16.94
N PRO A 250 9.15 7.24 -17.79
CA PRO A 250 7.74 7.46 -18.08
C PRO A 250 6.88 7.38 -16.84
N ILE A 251 5.91 8.28 -16.71
CA ILE A 251 4.97 8.31 -15.58
C ILE A 251 3.73 7.51 -15.96
N GLU A 252 3.46 6.45 -15.23
CA GLU A 252 2.26 5.64 -15.41
C GLU A 252 1.14 6.18 -14.52
N ILE A 253 0.04 6.56 -15.16
CA ILE A 253 -1.10 7.26 -14.57
C ILE A 253 -2.35 6.44 -14.85
N VAL A 254 -3.24 6.33 -13.87
CA VAL A 254 -4.58 5.78 -14.06
C VAL A 254 -5.59 6.88 -13.75
N LEU A 255 -6.41 7.20 -14.74
CA LEU A 255 -7.62 7.99 -14.58
C LEU A 255 -8.78 7.04 -14.35
N SER A 256 -9.55 7.21 -13.29
CA SER A 256 -10.70 6.36 -12.99
C SER A 256 -11.91 7.16 -12.55
N SER A 257 -13.10 6.60 -12.75
CA SER A 257 -14.36 7.18 -12.34
C SER A 257 -15.30 6.10 -11.80
N GLU A 258 -16.21 6.48 -10.91
CA GLU A 258 -17.30 5.60 -10.45
C GLU A 258 -18.36 5.35 -11.53
N LEU A 259 -18.44 6.23 -12.52
CA LEU A 259 -19.34 6.10 -13.66
C LEU A 259 -18.55 5.70 -14.90
N SER A 260 -19.12 4.80 -15.71
CA SER A 260 -18.57 4.45 -17.00
C SER A 260 -18.55 5.67 -17.93
N PHE A 261 -17.44 5.91 -18.61
CA PHE A 261 -17.30 6.97 -19.60
C PHE A 261 -16.83 6.40 -20.94
N SER A 262 -17.44 6.91 -22.03
CA SER A 262 -17.08 6.57 -23.41
C SER A 262 -16.31 7.68 -24.12
N THR A 263 -16.32 8.87 -23.53
CA THR A 263 -15.55 10.04 -23.97
C THR A 263 -14.92 10.72 -22.78
N LEU A 264 -13.71 11.20 -22.95
CA LEU A 264 -12.97 12.01 -21.97
C LEU A 264 -12.15 13.04 -22.73
N GLU A 265 -12.24 14.29 -22.32
CA GLU A 265 -11.42 15.37 -22.85
C GLU A 265 -10.94 16.25 -21.69
N GLY A 266 -9.65 16.57 -21.68
CA GLY A 266 -9.06 17.37 -20.63
C GLY A 266 -7.53 17.42 -20.71
N ARG A 267 -6.90 17.85 -19.63
CA ARG A 267 -5.45 17.98 -19.52
C ARG A 267 -4.95 17.40 -18.19
N LEU A 268 -3.86 16.66 -18.24
CA LEU A 268 -3.04 16.35 -17.07
C LEU A 268 -2.07 17.50 -16.85
N ILE A 269 -2.05 18.05 -15.64
CA ILE A 269 -1.19 19.16 -15.25
C ILE A 269 -0.25 18.66 -14.16
N PHE A 270 1.05 18.87 -14.41
CA PHE A 270 2.15 18.57 -13.49
C PHE A 270 2.65 19.89 -12.91
N GLU A 271 2.31 20.17 -11.67
CA GLU A 271 2.70 21.38 -10.95
C GLU A 271 3.86 21.08 -10.02
N GLN A 272 4.96 21.81 -10.13
CA GLN A 272 6.08 21.68 -9.20
C GLN A 272 5.74 22.37 -7.87
N ARG A 273 6.08 21.71 -6.76
CA ARG A 273 5.80 22.17 -5.39
C ARG A 273 7.07 22.38 -4.60
N THR A 274 7.02 23.26 -3.60
CA THR A 274 8.06 23.36 -2.57
C THR A 274 7.90 22.26 -1.52
N GLU A 275 8.86 22.12 -0.61
CA GLU A 275 8.75 21.24 0.56
C GLU A 275 7.62 21.66 1.52
N GLU A 276 7.28 22.95 1.52
CA GLU A 276 6.17 23.53 2.30
C GLU A 276 4.81 23.42 1.58
N ASP A 277 4.74 22.66 0.46
CA ASP A 277 3.54 22.44 -0.35
C ASP A 277 3.01 23.70 -1.08
N GLU A 278 3.88 24.67 -1.37
CA GLU A 278 3.54 25.83 -2.16
C GLU A 278 3.79 25.55 -3.66
N ALA A 279 2.87 26.02 -4.52
CA ALA A 279 3.01 25.91 -5.97
C ALA A 279 4.14 26.81 -6.49
N ILE A 280 5.05 26.23 -7.26
CA ILE A 280 6.13 26.99 -7.92
C ILE A 280 5.70 27.39 -9.33
N ALA A 281 5.34 26.41 -10.15
CA ALA A 281 4.89 26.58 -11.54
C ALA A 281 4.29 25.31 -12.12
N ASP A 282 3.48 25.44 -13.16
CA ASP A 282 3.13 24.32 -14.04
C ASP A 282 4.38 23.87 -14.80
N ALA A 283 4.89 22.67 -14.46
CA ALA A 283 6.10 22.14 -15.08
C ALA A 283 5.81 21.49 -16.44
N ALA A 284 4.62 20.90 -16.60
CA ALA A 284 4.15 20.31 -17.83
C ALA A 284 2.62 20.22 -17.86
N ALA A 285 2.04 20.28 -19.06
CA ALA A 285 0.62 20.00 -19.29
C ALA A 285 0.46 19.11 -20.52
N GLN A 286 -0.34 18.06 -20.42
CA GLN A 286 -0.58 17.11 -21.50
C GLN A 286 -2.07 16.96 -21.76
N ALA A 287 -2.50 17.23 -22.98
CA ALA A 287 -3.89 17.00 -23.40
C ALA A 287 -4.19 15.48 -23.46
N ILE A 288 -5.36 15.13 -22.97
CA ILE A 288 -5.88 13.76 -22.98
C ILE A 288 -7.23 13.77 -23.67
N THR A 289 -7.36 12.88 -24.64
CA THR A 289 -8.64 12.65 -25.34
C THR A 289 -8.88 11.16 -25.43
N TYR A 290 -10.04 10.71 -25.03
CA TYR A 290 -10.50 9.34 -25.20
C TYR A 290 -11.87 9.33 -25.87
N SER A 291 -12.04 8.45 -26.84
CA SER A 291 -13.34 8.15 -27.44
C SER A 291 -13.36 6.67 -27.81
N GLY A 292 -14.25 5.91 -27.19
CA GLY A 292 -14.29 4.46 -27.36
C GLY A 292 -15.40 3.78 -26.55
N PRO A 293 -15.31 2.46 -26.35
CA PRO A 293 -16.24 1.73 -25.49
C PRO A 293 -16.29 2.33 -24.08
N GLY A 294 -17.42 2.17 -23.38
CA GLY A 294 -17.55 2.61 -21.99
C GLY A 294 -16.53 1.90 -21.08
N VAL A 295 -15.71 2.68 -20.39
CA VAL A 295 -14.70 2.20 -19.42
C VAL A 295 -14.87 2.93 -18.09
N TYR A 296 -14.36 2.31 -17.01
CA TYR A 296 -14.31 2.92 -15.68
C TYR A 296 -12.92 3.45 -15.35
N SER A 297 -11.91 3.06 -16.12
CA SER A 297 -10.53 3.52 -15.96
C SER A 297 -9.80 3.59 -17.29
N LEU A 298 -8.83 4.50 -17.38
CA LEU A 298 -7.94 4.68 -18.50
C LEU A 298 -6.49 4.72 -17.99
N ALA A 299 -5.68 3.73 -18.37
CA ALA A 299 -4.27 3.71 -18.07
C ALA A 299 -3.48 4.47 -19.14
N LEU A 300 -2.60 5.37 -18.71
CA LEU A 300 -1.81 6.24 -19.55
C LEU A 300 -0.34 6.12 -19.18
N THR A 301 0.53 6.06 -20.17
CA THR A 301 1.99 6.16 -19.98
C THR A 301 2.45 7.50 -20.56
N MET A 302 2.92 8.40 -19.70
CA MET A 302 3.27 9.75 -20.06
C MET A 302 4.79 9.92 -20.14
N PRO A 303 5.35 10.14 -21.35
CA PRO A 303 6.77 10.41 -21.52
C PRO A 303 7.08 11.88 -21.21
N VAL A 304 6.87 12.30 -19.95
CA VAL A 304 7.11 13.67 -19.51
C VAL A 304 8.51 13.78 -18.94
N ALA A 305 9.31 14.72 -19.44
CA ALA A 305 10.62 15.03 -18.89
C ALA A 305 10.46 16.05 -17.75
N LEU A 306 10.39 15.57 -16.52
CA LEU A 306 10.39 16.40 -15.32
C LEU A 306 11.77 16.41 -14.67
N ALA A 307 12.22 17.58 -14.22
CA ALA A 307 13.41 17.72 -13.41
C ALA A 307 13.22 17.09 -12.02
N PRO A 308 14.29 16.73 -11.31
CA PRO A 308 14.18 16.30 -9.91
C PRO A 308 13.45 17.33 -9.04
N GLY A 309 12.46 16.86 -8.27
CA GLY A 309 11.62 17.73 -7.44
C GLY A 309 10.36 17.03 -6.95
N LEU A 310 9.56 17.80 -6.21
CA LEU A 310 8.24 17.38 -5.75
C LEU A 310 7.18 17.94 -6.70
N TYR A 311 6.19 17.13 -7.04
CA TYR A 311 5.15 17.46 -8.01
C TYR A 311 3.77 17.09 -7.51
N GLU A 312 2.79 17.91 -7.89
CA GLU A 312 1.38 17.59 -7.82
C GLU A 312 0.87 17.31 -9.24
N LEU A 313 0.12 16.22 -9.40
CA LEU A 313 -0.57 15.88 -10.63
C LEU A 313 -2.07 16.04 -10.43
N ARG A 314 -2.72 16.75 -11.35
CA ARG A 314 -4.17 16.86 -11.44
C ARG A 314 -4.65 16.70 -12.88
N PHE A 315 -5.88 16.25 -13.04
CA PHE A 315 -6.57 16.25 -14.32
C PHE A 315 -7.58 17.40 -14.35
N GLU A 316 -7.54 18.23 -15.38
CA GLU A 316 -8.52 19.28 -15.64
C GLU A 316 -9.30 18.93 -16.90
N GLY A 317 -10.62 18.74 -16.76
CA GLY A 317 -11.56 18.53 -17.86
C GLY A 317 -12.79 19.41 -17.72
N ASP A 318 -13.56 19.55 -18.78
CA ASP A 318 -14.81 20.29 -18.77
C ASP A 318 -15.79 19.63 -17.78
N ARG A 319 -16.18 20.36 -16.72
CA ARG A 319 -17.11 19.95 -15.66
C ARG A 319 -16.63 18.81 -14.74
N GLN A 320 -15.33 18.64 -14.57
CA GLN A 320 -14.78 17.56 -13.76
C GLN A 320 -13.97 18.11 -12.60
N GLN A 321 -14.30 17.69 -11.37
CA GLN A 321 -13.41 17.86 -10.23
C GLN A 321 -12.48 16.67 -10.14
N THR A 322 -11.18 16.91 -10.04
CA THR A 322 -10.17 15.87 -9.87
C THR A 322 -9.54 15.89 -8.47
N GLU A 323 -9.31 14.70 -7.95
CA GLU A 323 -8.41 14.55 -6.82
C GLU A 323 -6.98 14.79 -7.31
N ARG A 324 -6.14 15.34 -6.42
CA ARG A 324 -4.73 15.61 -6.68
C ARG A 324 -3.89 14.49 -6.12
N VAL A 325 -2.78 14.18 -6.79
CA VAL A 325 -1.80 13.21 -6.29
C VAL A 325 -0.42 13.84 -6.28
N VAL A 326 0.32 13.67 -5.18
CA VAL A 326 1.68 14.18 -5.02
C VAL A 326 2.68 13.05 -5.27
N PHE A 327 3.76 13.35 -5.97
CA PHE A 327 4.86 12.42 -6.26
C PHE A 327 6.19 13.16 -6.35
N ALA A 328 7.28 12.41 -6.30
CA ALA A 328 8.62 12.95 -6.45
C ALA A 328 9.31 12.42 -7.70
N VAL A 329 10.17 13.24 -8.27
CA VAL A 329 11.15 12.83 -9.30
C VAL A 329 12.55 12.95 -8.71
N THR A 330 13.35 11.89 -8.81
CA THR A 330 14.73 11.85 -8.29
C THR A 330 15.72 11.66 -9.42
N ARG A 331 16.97 12.07 -9.19
CA ARG A 331 18.05 11.84 -10.16
C ARG A 331 18.34 10.34 -10.28
N LYS A 332 18.65 9.93 -11.50
CA LYS A 332 19.24 8.61 -11.73
C LYS A 332 20.68 8.66 -11.20
N ILE A 333 20.98 7.85 -10.19
CA ILE A 333 22.31 7.72 -9.60
C ILE A 333 23.20 6.88 -10.54
#